data_c376b3d90ffcbc0d88f4a1fb935af30c
#
_entry.id   c376b3d90ffcbc0d88f4a1fb935af30c
#
_cell.length_a   1.000
_cell.length_b   1.000
_cell.length_c   1.000
_cell.angle_alpha   90.00
_cell.angle_beta   90.00
_cell.angle_gamma   90.00
#
_symmetry.space_group_name_H-M   'P 1'
#
loop_
_entity.id
_entity.type
_entity.pdbx_description
1 polymer ?
#
loop_
_entity_poly.entity_id
_entity_poly.type
_entity_poly.pdbx_seq_one_letter_code
_entity_poly.pdbx_strand_id
1 'polypeptide(L)'
;IDPSKTYFTREWGDNVDDWSSHNSPSRVARNWGEEPMRVQARHYASPSYPVTSYDVLYKQSPQHVGGCLWHSFDHQRGYHPDPFYGGLMDVFRQPKYSYYMFMAQRPAVKDDQLAGSGPMVYIAHEMTPFSGKDVTVYSNCDEVRLTFNKGGKTYTYKRDKNRPGMPSPVITFPDVYDFMVDKALSRAQKQDDVYLLAEGLIDGKVVATHKVVPARRPENILLWVDNEATDLKADGSDLVTVVAAVADKNGNIKRLNNYNIRFSIEGEGRLLGGPGVLANPAPVKWGTAPVLVQSTLKPGKIRITASVLFEGSQMPVS
;
A
#
# COMPACT_ATOMS: atom_id res chain seq x y z
N ILE A 1 23.62 20.45 -20.69
CA ILE A 1 22.21 20.46 -21.13
C ILE A 1 21.99 21.76 -21.87
N ASP A 2 21.40 21.71 -23.05
CA ASP A 2 21.06 22.89 -23.86
C ASP A 2 19.92 23.66 -23.17
N PRO A 3 20.12 24.90 -22.69
CA PRO A 3 19.12 25.66 -21.96
C PRO A 3 17.90 26.08 -22.80
N SER A 4 17.97 25.93 -24.13
CA SER A 4 16.87 26.25 -25.02
C SER A 4 15.89 25.10 -25.25
N LYS A 5 16.19 23.89 -24.70
CA LYS A 5 15.41 22.68 -24.93
C LYS A 5 14.82 22.17 -23.64
N THR A 6 13.59 21.68 -23.72
CA THR A 6 12.98 20.89 -22.66
C THR A 6 13.51 19.45 -22.72
N TYR A 7 13.51 18.77 -21.59
CA TYR A 7 13.87 17.36 -21.51
C TYR A 7 12.94 16.57 -20.59
N PHE A 8 12.87 15.27 -20.85
CA PHE A 8 12.05 14.32 -20.11
C PHE A 8 12.93 13.13 -19.68
N THR A 9 12.82 12.71 -18.43
CA THR A 9 13.52 11.51 -17.94
C THR A 9 12.71 10.29 -18.29
N ARG A 10 13.17 9.52 -19.29
CA ARG A 10 12.47 8.32 -19.75
C ARG A 10 12.25 7.29 -18.65
N GLU A 11 13.23 7.12 -17.78
CA GLU A 11 13.22 6.11 -16.72
C GLU A 11 14.01 6.61 -15.52
N TRP A 12 13.43 6.50 -14.34
CA TRP A 12 14.08 6.85 -13.08
C TRP A 12 13.58 5.99 -11.90
N GLY A 13 14.25 6.06 -10.77
CA GLY A 13 13.83 5.44 -9.49
C GLY A 13 14.51 4.10 -9.21
N ASP A 14 14.91 3.34 -10.22
CA ASP A 14 15.66 2.10 -10.01
C ASP A 14 17.14 2.42 -9.82
N ASN A 15 17.65 2.16 -8.64
CA ASN A 15 19.08 2.25 -8.33
C ASN A 15 19.62 0.85 -8.11
N VAL A 16 20.21 0.28 -9.16
CA VAL A 16 20.63 -1.12 -9.20
C VAL A 16 22.10 -1.19 -9.56
N ASP A 17 22.89 -1.75 -8.67
CA ASP A 17 24.29 -2.05 -8.96
C ASP A 17 24.44 -3.26 -9.89
N ASP A 18 23.48 -4.18 -9.81
CA ASP A 18 23.34 -5.30 -10.73
C ASP A 18 21.88 -5.73 -10.91
N TRP A 19 21.60 -6.43 -12.00
CA TRP A 19 20.26 -6.90 -12.37
C TRP A 19 19.69 -7.96 -11.42
N SER A 20 20.55 -8.65 -10.68
CA SER A 20 20.18 -9.70 -9.73
C SER A 20 20.12 -9.21 -8.30
N SER A 21 20.48 -7.96 -8.04
CA SER A 21 20.54 -7.42 -6.68
C SER A 21 19.15 -7.29 -6.06
N HIS A 22 18.96 -7.97 -4.94
CA HIS A 22 17.80 -7.79 -4.06
C HIS A 22 18.06 -6.77 -2.95
N ASN A 23 19.23 -6.15 -2.91
CA ASN A 23 19.66 -5.25 -1.84
C ASN A 23 19.39 -3.76 -2.15
N SER A 24 18.80 -3.47 -3.30
CA SER A 24 18.44 -2.09 -3.64
C SER A 24 17.23 -1.62 -2.81
N PRO A 25 17.26 -0.43 -2.22
CA PRO A 25 16.12 0.12 -1.50
C PRO A 25 14.91 0.39 -2.39
N SER A 26 15.08 0.42 -3.72
CA SER A 26 13.96 0.48 -4.67
C SER A 26 13.24 -0.85 -4.83
N ARG A 27 13.88 -1.98 -4.49
CA ARG A 27 13.35 -3.33 -4.72
C ARG A 27 12.84 -3.96 -3.43
N VAL A 28 11.58 -3.78 -3.15
CA VAL A 28 10.95 -4.23 -1.91
C VAL A 28 9.66 -4.99 -2.20
N ALA A 29 9.63 -6.27 -1.85
CA ALA A 29 8.41 -7.04 -1.87
C ALA A 29 7.47 -6.57 -0.73
N ARG A 30 6.17 -6.45 -1.03
CA ARG A 30 5.15 -6.00 -0.06
C ARG A 30 5.13 -6.86 1.21
N ASN A 31 5.34 -8.16 1.08
CA ASN A 31 5.34 -9.10 2.20
C ASN A 31 6.61 -9.06 3.08
N TRP A 32 7.62 -8.28 2.74
CA TRP A 32 8.76 -8.05 3.64
C TRP A 32 8.39 -7.14 4.82
N GLY A 33 7.23 -6.49 4.73
CA GLY A 33 6.64 -5.78 5.85
C GLY A 33 6.83 -4.27 5.82
N GLU A 34 6.51 -3.67 6.93
CA GLU A 34 6.35 -2.24 7.11
C GLU A 34 7.63 -1.44 6.84
N GLU A 35 8.72 -1.81 7.50
CA GLU A 35 9.97 -1.04 7.39
C GLU A 35 10.60 -1.09 5.99
N PRO A 36 10.72 -2.24 5.31
CA PRO A 36 11.16 -2.27 3.92
C PRO A 36 10.30 -1.40 2.98
N MET A 37 8.97 -1.41 3.12
CA MET A 37 8.09 -0.56 2.32
C MET A 37 8.29 0.94 2.61
N ARG A 38 8.59 1.32 3.87
CA ARG A 38 8.96 2.71 4.21
C ARG A 38 10.30 3.11 3.61
N VAL A 39 11.28 2.20 3.62
CA VAL A 39 12.59 2.42 2.98
C VAL A 39 12.41 2.67 1.49
N GLN A 40 11.62 1.86 0.79
CA GLN A 40 11.32 2.06 -0.63
C GLN A 40 10.66 3.43 -0.90
N ALA A 41 9.63 3.78 -0.13
CA ALA A 41 8.95 5.06 -0.29
C ALA A 41 9.90 6.25 -0.04
N ARG A 42 10.77 6.14 0.96
CA ARG A 42 11.79 7.15 1.26
C ARG A 42 12.82 7.27 0.16
N HIS A 43 13.26 6.14 -0.41
CA HIS A 43 14.19 6.11 -1.53
C HIS A 43 13.62 6.85 -2.74
N TYR A 44 12.35 6.58 -3.11
CA TYR A 44 11.71 7.29 -4.21
C TYR A 44 11.46 8.77 -3.92
N ALA A 45 11.20 9.13 -2.66
CA ALA A 45 10.89 10.51 -2.28
C ALA A 45 12.12 11.39 -2.09
N SER A 46 13.19 10.87 -1.52
CA SER A 46 14.20 11.66 -0.81
C SER A 46 15.65 11.32 -1.16
N PRO A 47 16.57 12.19 -0.79
CA PRO A 47 17.91 12.42 -1.30
C PRO A 47 19.00 11.44 -0.86
N SER A 48 18.68 10.29 -0.32
CA SER A 48 19.72 9.25 -0.09
C SER A 48 20.37 8.80 -1.39
N TYR A 49 19.62 8.96 -2.51
CA TYR A 49 20.07 8.67 -3.88
C TYR A 49 19.68 9.84 -4.78
N PRO A 50 20.48 10.91 -4.79
CA PRO A 50 20.08 12.20 -5.38
C PRO A 50 19.77 12.15 -6.88
N VAL A 51 20.30 11.20 -7.61
CA VAL A 51 20.05 11.09 -9.07
C VAL A 51 18.80 10.31 -9.43
N THR A 52 18.14 9.67 -8.47
CA THR A 52 17.01 8.75 -8.71
C THR A 52 15.75 9.06 -7.90
N SER A 53 15.78 10.09 -7.06
CA SER A 53 14.65 10.45 -6.22
C SER A 53 13.74 11.50 -6.87
N TYR A 54 12.45 11.43 -6.54
CA TYR A 54 11.43 12.37 -7.01
C TYR A 54 11.71 13.81 -6.56
N ASP A 55 12.19 14.00 -5.34
CA ASP A 55 12.57 15.30 -4.79
C ASP A 55 13.66 15.97 -5.63
N VAL A 56 14.62 15.20 -6.11
CA VAL A 56 15.69 15.70 -6.99
C VAL A 56 15.17 16.06 -8.36
N LEU A 57 14.28 15.25 -8.95
CA LEU A 57 13.67 15.57 -10.25
C LEU A 57 12.94 16.92 -10.18
N TYR A 58 12.23 17.20 -9.09
CA TYR A 58 11.55 18.48 -8.89
C TYR A 58 12.49 19.67 -8.67
N LYS A 59 13.69 19.42 -8.17
CA LYS A 59 14.72 20.47 -7.97
C LYS A 59 15.56 20.77 -9.22
N GLN A 60 15.44 19.94 -10.25
CA GLN A 60 16.20 20.14 -11.46
C GLN A 60 15.72 21.36 -12.25
N SER A 61 16.31 21.58 -13.38
CA SER A 61 16.05 22.71 -14.24
C SER A 61 14.55 22.87 -14.57
N PRO A 62 14.04 24.09 -14.71
CA PRO A 62 12.68 24.35 -15.19
C PRO A 62 12.39 23.79 -16.58
N GLN A 63 13.44 23.39 -17.33
CA GLN A 63 13.27 22.69 -18.62
C GLN A 63 12.90 21.21 -18.44
N HIS A 64 13.01 20.62 -17.24
CA HIS A 64 12.59 19.26 -16.99
C HIS A 64 11.07 19.17 -16.90
N VAL A 65 10.46 18.53 -17.90
CA VAL A 65 9.00 18.50 -18.07
C VAL A 65 8.34 17.23 -17.52
N GLY A 66 9.11 16.32 -16.96
CA GLY A 66 8.59 15.11 -16.31
C GLY A 66 9.47 13.89 -16.46
N GLY A 67 8.98 12.78 -15.92
CA GLY A 67 9.67 11.49 -15.99
C GLY A 67 8.76 10.31 -15.74
N CYS A 68 9.19 9.13 -16.18
CA CYS A 68 8.53 7.85 -15.90
C CYS A 68 9.29 7.09 -14.83
N LEU A 69 8.58 6.72 -13.77
CA LEU A 69 9.13 5.82 -12.77
C LEU A 69 9.25 4.40 -13.34
N TRP A 70 10.35 3.76 -13.16
CA TRP A 70 10.50 2.33 -13.31
C TRP A 70 10.38 1.67 -11.92
N HIS A 71 9.20 1.16 -11.55
CA HIS A 71 7.95 1.14 -12.33
C HIS A 71 6.71 1.03 -11.42
N SER A 72 5.51 0.87 -12.04
CA SER A 72 4.24 0.87 -11.30
C SER A 72 3.95 -0.43 -10.57
N PHE A 73 4.30 -1.59 -11.14
CA PHE A 73 3.96 -2.92 -10.61
C PHE A 73 5.20 -3.81 -10.50
N ASP A 74 5.25 -4.66 -9.49
CA ASP A 74 6.17 -5.79 -9.50
C ASP A 74 5.88 -6.66 -10.72
N HIS A 75 6.92 -7.18 -11.36
CA HIS A 75 6.74 -8.01 -12.55
C HIS A 75 7.80 -9.10 -12.67
N GLN A 76 7.44 -10.20 -13.34
CA GLN A 76 8.36 -11.27 -13.62
C GLN A 76 9.23 -10.93 -14.83
N ARG A 77 10.54 -11.08 -14.69
CA ARG A 77 11.51 -10.82 -15.78
C ARG A 77 11.79 -12.03 -16.68
N GLY A 78 11.36 -13.22 -16.29
CA GLY A 78 11.56 -14.44 -17.07
C GLY A 78 12.92 -15.12 -16.95
N TYR A 79 13.95 -14.42 -16.49
CA TYR A 79 15.32 -14.96 -16.33
C TYR A 79 15.77 -15.05 -14.86
N HIS A 80 14.92 -14.67 -13.94
CA HIS A 80 15.15 -14.75 -12.51
C HIS A 80 13.96 -15.43 -11.82
N PRO A 81 14.18 -16.30 -10.81
CA PRO A 81 13.09 -16.98 -10.11
C PRO A 81 12.16 -16.02 -9.37
N ASP A 82 12.69 -14.92 -8.85
CA ASP A 82 11.90 -13.93 -8.14
C ASP A 82 11.42 -12.79 -9.06
N PRO A 83 10.23 -12.23 -8.82
CA PRO A 83 9.79 -11.03 -9.48
C PRO A 83 10.74 -9.84 -9.21
N PHE A 84 10.72 -8.88 -10.10
CA PHE A 84 11.33 -7.58 -9.86
C PHE A 84 10.43 -6.74 -8.95
N TYR A 85 10.89 -6.46 -7.75
CA TYR A 85 10.09 -5.83 -6.68
C TYR A 85 10.13 -4.29 -6.66
N GLY A 86 10.49 -3.65 -7.76
CA GLY A 86 10.56 -2.18 -7.86
C GLY A 86 9.22 -1.47 -8.01
N GLY A 87 8.11 -2.20 -8.05
CA GLY A 87 6.78 -1.61 -8.21
C GLY A 87 6.29 -0.80 -7.02
N LEU A 88 5.42 0.16 -7.28
CA LEU A 88 4.61 0.85 -6.25
C LEU A 88 3.53 -0.07 -5.69
N MET A 89 3.15 -1.07 -6.47
CA MET A 89 2.20 -2.13 -6.14
C MET A 89 2.82 -3.48 -6.44
N ASP A 90 2.34 -4.52 -5.78
CA ASP A 90 2.75 -5.89 -6.09
C ASP A 90 2.16 -6.40 -7.42
N VAL A 91 2.46 -7.63 -7.81
CA VAL A 91 1.98 -8.23 -9.07
C VAL A 91 0.46 -8.35 -9.16
N PHE A 92 -0.23 -8.31 -8.03
CA PHE A 92 -1.70 -8.33 -7.93
C PHE A 92 -2.28 -6.94 -7.67
N ARG A 93 -1.49 -5.88 -7.89
CA ARG A 93 -1.87 -4.48 -7.72
C ARG A 93 -2.20 -4.07 -6.29
N GLN A 94 -1.76 -4.85 -5.29
CA GLN A 94 -1.89 -4.46 -3.90
C GLN A 94 -0.86 -3.37 -3.57
N PRO A 95 -1.28 -2.20 -3.03
CA PRO A 95 -0.39 -1.07 -2.88
C PRO A 95 0.68 -1.29 -1.81
N LYS A 96 1.86 -0.75 -2.05
CA LYS A 96 2.93 -0.53 -1.08
C LYS A 96 2.85 0.91 -0.55
N TYR A 97 3.67 1.25 0.45
CA TYR A 97 3.66 2.62 0.99
C TYR A 97 4.09 3.68 -0.02
N SER A 98 4.97 3.33 -0.95
CA SER A 98 5.37 4.21 -2.05
C SER A 98 4.20 4.64 -2.95
N TYR A 99 3.18 3.81 -3.13
CA TYR A 99 1.95 4.18 -3.84
C TYR A 99 1.27 5.40 -3.18
N TYR A 100 1.08 5.36 -1.86
CA TYR A 100 0.45 6.47 -1.13
C TYR A 100 1.34 7.71 -1.06
N MET A 101 2.66 7.52 -1.01
CA MET A 101 3.61 8.63 -1.11
C MET A 101 3.46 9.38 -2.44
N PHE A 102 3.31 8.66 -3.56
CA PHE A 102 3.07 9.29 -4.86
C PHE A 102 1.66 9.88 -4.98
N MET A 103 0.64 9.24 -4.42
CA MET A 103 -0.70 9.82 -4.36
C MET A 103 -0.70 11.19 -3.66
N ALA A 104 0.08 11.36 -2.61
CA ALA A 104 0.23 12.63 -1.90
C ALA A 104 0.85 13.75 -2.76
N GLN A 105 1.43 13.44 -3.93
CA GLN A 105 1.95 14.47 -4.85
C GLN A 105 0.85 15.03 -5.77
N ARG A 106 -0.35 14.46 -5.77
CA ARG A 106 -1.48 14.94 -6.56
C ARG A 106 -2.14 16.16 -5.91
N PRO A 107 -2.83 17.00 -6.70
CA PRO A 107 -3.53 18.16 -6.16
C PRO A 107 -4.54 17.76 -5.07
N ALA A 108 -4.61 18.57 -4.02
CA ALA A 108 -5.62 18.40 -2.97
C ALA A 108 -7.03 18.84 -3.42
N VAL A 109 -7.14 19.50 -4.56
CA VAL A 109 -8.43 19.80 -5.19
C VAL A 109 -8.89 18.58 -5.97
N LYS A 110 -10.15 18.19 -5.79
CA LYS A 110 -10.75 17.08 -6.54
C LYS A 110 -10.85 17.45 -8.02
N ASP A 111 -10.32 16.58 -8.85
CA ASP A 111 -10.40 16.66 -10.31
C ASP A 111 -10.83 15.29 -10.83
N ASP A 112 -11.99 15.21 -11.46
CA ASP A 112 -12.57 13.95 -11.92
C ASP A 112 -11.81 13.34 -13.11
N GLN A 113 -10.98 14.12 -13.80
CA GLN A 113 -10.10 13.63 -14.86
C GLN A 113 -8.79 13.06 -14.31
N LEU A 114 -8.45 13.36 -13.05
CA LEU A 114 -7.22 12.91 -12.41
C LEU A 114 -7.54 11.95 -11.26
N ALA A 115 -7.44 10.66 -11.54
CA ALA A 115 -7.66 9.62 -10.54
C ALA A 115 -6.78 9.85 -9.30
N GLY A 116 -7.34 9.72 -8.11
CA GLY A 116 -6.65 9.92 -6.83
C GLY A 116 -6.35 11.38 -6.49
N SER A 117 -6.93 12.37 -7.22
CA SER A 117 -6.93 13.78 -6.80
C SER A 117 -7.88 14.00 -5.62
N GLY A 118 -7.70 15.12 -4.94
CA GLY A 118 -8.45 15.48 -3.75
C GLY A 118 -7.61 15.39 -2.48
N PRO A 119 -8.12 15.89 -1.35
CA PRO A 119 -7.40 15.86 -0.09
C PRO A 119 -7.14 14.43 0.37
N MET A 120 -5.91 14.13 0.80
CA MET A 120 -5.57 12.83 1.34
C MET A 120 -4.61 12.93 2.52
N VAL A 121 -4.73 11.98 3.44
CA VAL A 121 -3.76 11.68 4.48
C VAL A 121 -3.69 10.16 4.65
N TYR A 122 -2.50 9.61 4.78
CA TYR A 122 -2.28 8.17 4.93
C TYR A 122 -1.19 7.90 5.97
N ILE A 123 -1.48 7.09 6.97
CA ILE A 123 -0.54 6.63 7.99
C ILE A 123 0.15 5.37 7.47
N ALA A 124 1.45 5.42 7.25
CA ALA A 124 2.27 4.27 6.86
C ALA A 124 2.83 3.57 8.11
N HIS A 125 1.92 2.99 8.90
CA HIS A 125 2.20 2.30 10.15
C HIS A 125 1.08 1.33 10.50
N GLU A 126 1.38 0.11 10.91
CA GLU A 126 0.37 -0.94 11.10
C GLU A 126 0.12 -1.29 12.59
N MET A 127 0.78 -0.60 13.49
CA MET A 127 0.66 -0.81 14.95
C MET A 127 0.85 -2.29 15.34
N THR A 128 1.82 -2.96 14.71
CA THR A 128 2.18 -4.34 15.06
C THR A 128 3.22 -4.37 16.19
N PRO A 129 3.46 -5.53 16.81
CA PRO A 129 4.56 -5.67 17.79
C PRO A 129 5.96 -5.37 17.23
N PHE A 130 6.11 -5.36 15.90
CA PHE A 130 7.38 -5.09 15.21
C PHE A 130 7.41 -3.70 14.57
N SER A 131 6.34 -2.93 14.67
CA SER A 131 6.31 -1.55 14.18
C SER A 131 7.24 -0.66 14.99
N GLY A 132 7.95 0.23 14.29
CA GLY A 132 8.83 1.21 14.92
C GLY A 132 8.06 2.26 15.72
N LYS A 133 8.78 3.04 16.51
CA LYS A 133 8.18 4.14 17.29
C LYS A 133 7.82 5.35 16.44
N ASP A 134 8.57 5.57 15.35
CA ASP A 134 8.35 6.68 14.43
C ASP A 134 7.18 6.39 13.51
N VAL A 135 6.26 7.35 13.38
CA VAL A 135 5.09 7.22 12.51
C VAL A 135 5.28 8.06 11.27
N THR A 136 5.26 7.41 10.11
CA THR A 136 5.33 8.07 8.80
C THR A 136 3.93 8.35 8.28
N VAL A 137 3.71 9.57 7.75
CA VAL A 137 2.45 9.99 7.15
C VAL A 137 2.71 10.62 5.79
N TYR A 138 1.87 10.32 4.82
CA TYR A 138 1.83 10.95 3.51
C TYR A 138 0.56 11.79 3.40
N SER A 139 0.69 13.04 2.93
CA SER A 139 -0.46 13.93 2.81
C SER A 139 -0.17 15.07 1.85
N ASN A 140 -1.20 15.48 1.10
CA ASN A 140 -1.19 16.69 0.28
C ASN A 140 -1.90 17.89 0.95
N CYS A 141 -2.28 17.75 2.22
CA CYS A 141 -2.90 18.82 2.99
C CYS A 141 -1.86 19.83 3.50
N ASP A 142 -2.31 21.01 3.92
CA ASP A 142 -1.43 22.09 4.42
C ASP A 142 -0.89 21.81 5.82
N GLU A 143 -1.68 21.13 6.64
CA GLU A 143 -1.32 20.72 7.99
C GLU A 143 -1.73 19.26 8.21
N VAL A 144 -0.95 18.53 8.96
CA VAL A 144 -1.28 17.16 9.44
C VAL A 144 -1.20 17.13 10.95
N ARG A 145 -2.26 16.64 11.59
CA ARG A 145 -2.29 16.33 13.03
C ARG A 145 -2.32 14.84 13.22
N LEU A 146 -1.44 14.32 14.04
CA LEU A 146 -1.35 12.91 14.39
C LEU A 146 -1.58 12.72 15.89
N THR A 147 -2.55 11.90 16.25
CA THR A 147 -2.84 11.53 17.65
C THR A 147 -2.65 10.04 17.85
N PHE A 148 -1.93 9.66 18.90
CA PHE A 148 -1.83 8.28 19.38
C PHE A 148 -2.68 8.10 20.61
N ASN A 149 -3.64 7.21 20.55
CA ASN A 149 -4.63 6.87 21.59
C ASN A 149 -5.64 7.99 21.90
N LYS A 150 -6.77 7.61 22.44
CA LYS A 150 -7.81 8.52 22.90
C LYS A 150 -7.30 9.41 24.04
N GLY A 151 -7.40 10.72 23.85
CA GLY A 151 -6.89 11.71 24.80
C GLY A 151 -5.37 11.80 24.88
N GLY A 152 -4.66 11.18 23.95
CA GLY A 152 -3.22 11.24 23.85
C GLY A 152 -2.69 12.55 23.28
N LYS A 153 -1.36 12.66 23.23
CA LYS A 153 -0.69 13.82 22.67
C LYS A 153 -0.98 13.93 21.17
N THR A 154 -1.26 15.14 20.70
CA THR A 154 -1.36 15.48 19.29
C THR A 154 -0.04 16.09 18.80
N TYR A 155 0.49 15.53 17.72
CA TYR A 155 1.66 16.03 17.02
C TYR A 155 1.19 16.77 15.77
N THR A 156 1.83 17.88 15.43
CA THR A 156 1.42 18.71 14.30
C THR A 156 2.59 18.93 13.36
N TYR A 157 2.34 18.77 12.07
CA TYR A 157 3.23 19.14 10.98
C TYR A 157 2.53 20.18 10.11
N LYS A 158 3.23 21.28 9.76
CA LYS A 158 2.79 22.28 8.80
C LYS A 158 3.68 22.24 7.57
N ARG A 159 3.06 22.13 6.39
CA ARG A 159 3.78 22.10 5.13
C ARG A 159 4.37 23.47 4.80
N ASP A 160 5.65 23.51 4.52
CA ASP A 160 6.29 24.67 3.92
C ASP A 160 6.01 24.67 2.41
N LYS A 161 5.13 25.56 1.97
CA LYS A 161 4.73 25.71 0.56
C LYS A 161 5.86 26.25 -0.33
N ASN A 162 6.87 26.86 0.27
CA ASN A 162 8.03 27.43 -0.43
C ASN A 162 9.21 26.45 -0.49
N ARG A 163 9.08 25.28 0.11
CA ARG A 163 10.13 24.24 0.06
C ARG A 163 10.40 23.83 -1.39
N PRO A 164 11.66 23.86 -1.85
CA PRO A 164 12.00 23.32 -3.16
C PRO A 164 11.92 21.80 -3.14
N GLY A 165 11.58 21.21 -4.28
CA GLY A 165 11.48 19.76 -4.45
C GLY A 165 10.03 19.28 -4.53
N MET A 166 9.79 18.05 -4.07
CA MET A 166 8.46 17.44 -4.17
C MET A 166 7.41 18.25 -3.38
N PRO A 167 6.19 18.42 -3.93
CA PRO A 167 5.14 19.27 -3.33
C PRO A 167 4.73 18.82 -1.93
N SER A 168 4.68 17.52 -1.69
CA SER A 168 4.25 16.92 -0.43
C SER A 168 5.34 16.00 0.11
N PRO A 169 6.28 16.49 0.92
CA PRO A 169 7.37 15.69 1.46
C PRO A 169 6.85 14.59 2.40
N VAL A 170 7.65 13.56 2.57
CA VAL A 170 7.40 12.53 3.58
C VAL A 170 7.43 13.15 4.97
N ILE A 171 6.37 12.93 5.74
CA ILE A 171 6.25 13.42 7.11
C ILE A 171 6.60 12.28 8.06
N THR A 172 7.51 12.53 9.00
CA THR A 172 7.85 11.58 10.06
C THR A 172 7.65 12.26 11.41
N PHE A 173 6.81 11.64 12.24
CA PHE A 173 6.62 12.03 13.63
C PHE A 173 7.47 11.09 14.49
N PRO A 174 8.52 11.57 15.14
CA PRO A 174 9.40 10.72 15.92
C PRO A 174 8.79 10.33 17.26
N ASP A 175 9.09 9.11 17.72
CA ASP A 175 8.77 8.59 19.05
C ASP A 175 7.30 8.74 19.45
N VAL A 176 6.39 8.36 18.54
CA VAL A 176 4.93 8.45 18.75
C VAL A 176 4.35 7.14 19.26
N TYR A 177 4.67 6.01 18.59
CA TYR A 177 4.08 4.72 18.89
C TYR A 177 4.85 3.98 19.98
N ASP A 178 4.11 3.45 20.95
CA ASP A 178 4.66 2.54 21.97
C ASP A 178 3.76 1.30 22.11
N PHE A 179 4.28 0.16 21.68
CA PHE A 179 3.60 -1.12 21.80
C PHE A 179 3.28 -1.49 23.26
N MET A 180 4.08 -1.07 24.22
CA MET A 180 3.82 -1.38 25.64
C MET A 180 2.61 -0.61 26.16
N VAL A 181 2.35 0.59 25.65
CA VAL A 181 1.13 1.36 25.94
C VAL A 181 -0.10 0.65 25.35
N ASP A 182 -0.02 0.22 24.06
CA ASP A 182 -1.10 -0.61 23.47
C ASP A 182 -1.40 -1.85 24.33
N LYS A 183 -0.36 -2.58 24.71
CA LYS A 183 -0.50 -3.79 25.53
C LYS A 183 -1.10 -3.50 26.91
N ALA A 184 -0.73 -2.40 27.53
CA ALA A 184 -1.28 -1.98 28.82
C ALA A 184 -2.78 -1.63 28.72
N LEU A 185 -3.16 -0.83 27.72
CA LEU A 185 -4.56 -0.48 27.44
C LEU A 185 -5.40 -1.71 27.10
N SER A 186 -4.85 -2.63 26.33
CA SER A 186 -5.51 -3.89 25.98
C SER A 186 -5.78 -4.76 27.21
N ARG A 187 -4.84 -4.85 28.15
CA ARG A 187 -5.02 -5.56 29.43
C ARG A 187 -6.05 -4.88 30.31
N ALA A 188 -6.16 -3.57 30.25
CA ALA A 188 -7.16 -2.78 30.96
C ALA A 188 -8.55 -2.78 30.30
N GLN A 189 -8.77 -3.62 29.27
CA GLN A 189 -10.01 -3.70 28.48
C GLN A 189 -10.39 -2.39 27.77
N LYS A 190 -9.39 -1.56 27.43
CA LYS A 190 -9.54 -0.28 26.71
C LYS A 190 -9.03 -0.37 25.27
N GLN A 191 -9.29 -1.49 24.58
CA GLN A 191 -8.79 -1.73 23.23
C GLN A 191 -9.26 -0.68 22.22
N ASP A 192 -10.47 -0.14 22.40
CA ASP A 192 -11.07 0.86 21.51
C ASP A 192 -10.42 2.24 21.65
N ASP A 193 -9.68 2.46 22.74
CA ASP A 193 -8.93 3.69 22.98
C ASP A 193 -7.56 3.70 22.27
N VAL A 194 -7.15 2.56 21.66
CA VAL A 194 -5.85 2.39 21.02
C VAL A 194 -5.97 2.57 19.52
N TYR A 195 -5.38 3.63 19.00
CA TYR A 195 -5.33 3.94 17.57
C TYR A 195 -4.28 5.00 17.25
N LEU A 196 -3.89 5.08 15.99
CA LEU A 196 -3.30 6.24 15.38
C LEU A 196 -4.38 6.93 14.53
N LEU A 197 -4.56 8.22 14.71
CA LEU A 197 -5.47 9.06 13.90
C LEU A 197 -4.67 10.20 13.30
N ALA A 198 -4.65 10.26 11.98
CA ALA A 198 -4.14 11.41 11.24
C ALA A 198 -5.29 12.20 10.64
N GLU A 199 -5.23 13.51 10.81
CA GLU A 199 -6.16 14.48 10.24
C GLU A 199 -5.37 15.40 9.31
N GLY A 200 -5.81 15.50 8.05
CA GLY A 200 -5.28 16.44 7.07
C GLY A 200 -6.14 17.69 7.03
N LEU A 201 -5.52 18.86 7.16
CA LEU A 201 -6.22 20.15 7.20
C LEU A 201 -5.82 21.04 6.03
N ILE A 202 -6.82 21.75 5.49
CA ILE A 202 -6.66 22.85 4.53
C ILE A 202 -7.44 24.04 5.10
N ASP A 203 -6.83 25.22 5.14
CA ASP A 203 -7.40 26.44 5.72
C ASP A 203 -7.97 26.23 7.14
N GLY A 204 -7.26 25.42 7.94
CA GLY A 204 -7.64 25.10 9.32
C GLY A 204 -8.80 24.11 9.49
N LYS A 205 -9.40 23.63 8.39
CA LYS A 205 -10.49 22.65 8.41
C LYS A 205 -9.98 21.25 8.11
N VAL A 206 -10.45 20.26 8.87
CA VAL A 206 -10.18 18.85 8.59
C VAL A 206 -10.91 18.45 7.30
N VAL A 207 -10.15 18.00 6.30
CA VAL A 207 -10.66 17.62 4.96
C VAL A 207 -10.38 16.15 4.62
N ALA A 208 -9.47 15.50 5.34
CA ALA A 208 -9.16 14.09 5.18
C ALA A 208 -8.78 13.49 6.54
N THR A 209 -9.10 12.22 6.74
CA THR A 209 -8.72 11.47 7.93
C THR A 209 -8.25 10.06 7.57
N HIS A 210 -7.29 9.54 8.31
CA HIS A 210 -6.92 8.14 8.25
C HIS A 210 -6.70 7.60 9.66
N LYS A 211 -7.32 6.47 9.97
CA LYS A 211 -7.21 5.83 11.29
C LYS A 211 -6.63 4.44 11.14
N VAL A 212 -5.63 4.13 11.95
CA VAL A 212 -5.06 2.79 12.07
C VAL A 212 -5.34 2.26 13.46
N VAL A 213 -5.82 1.02 13.52
CA VAL A 213 -6.13 0.31 14.76
C VAL A 213 -5.34 -1.01 14.74
N PRO A 214 -4.68 -1.40 15.83
CA PRO A 214 -3.93 -2.65 15.86
C PRO A 214 -4.88 -3.85 15.73
N ALA A 215 -4.63 -4.71 14.74
CA ALA A 215 -5.42 -5.91 14.54
C ALA A 215 -5.24 -6.90 15.69
N ARG A 216 -6.34 -7.40 16.22
CA ARG A 216 -6.40 -8.32 17.35
C ARG A 216 -6.38 -9.78 16.88
N ARG A 217 -7.03 -10.70 17.60
CA ARG A 217 -7.12 -12.10 17.19
C ARG A 217 -7.82 -12.23 15.84
N PRO A 218 -7.31 -13.05 14.90
CA PRO A 218 -7.98 -13.28 13.64
C PRO A 218 -9.29 -14.06 13.87
N GLU A 219 -10.39 -13.55 13.31
CA GLU A 219 -11.73 -14.13 13.46
C GLU A 219 -12.50 -14.17 12.13
N ASN A 220 -12.15 -13.32 11.18
CA ASN A 220 -12.87 -13.15 9.92
C ASN A 220 -11.94 -13.24 8.70
N ILE A 221 -12.54 -13.51 7.54
CA ILE A 221 -11.97 -13.22 6.23
C ILE A 221 -12.79 -12.09 5.61
N LEU A 222 -12.13 -11.01 5.22
CA LEU A 222 -12.70 -10.02 4.32
C LEU A 222 -12.47 -10.48 2.89
N LEU A 223 -13.45 -10.30 2.02
CA LEU A 223 -13.36 -10.67 0.61
C LEU A 223 -13.87 -9.51 -0.25
N TRP A 224 -13.08 -9.08 -1.21
CA TRP A 224 -13.49 -8.05 -2.15
C TRP A 224 -12.94 -8.30 -3.55
N VAL A 225 -13.57 -7.68 -4.52
CA VAL A 225 -13.12 -7.67 -5.91
C VAL A 225 -12.35 -6.38 -6.15
N ASP A 226 -11.15 -6.50 -6.67
CA ASP A 226 -10.32 -5.37 -7.07
C ASP A 226 -10.58 -5.07 -8.56
N ASN A 227 -11.67 -4.36 -8.80
CA ASN A 227 -12.15 -4.04 -10.16
C ASN A 227 -12.53 -2.56 -10.32
N GLU A 228 -11.87 -1.66 -9.60
CA GLU A 228 -12.19 -0.23 -9.63
C GLU A 228 -12.43 0.26 -11.08
N ALA A 229 -13.63 0.73 -11.34
CA ALA A 229 -14.10 1.29 -12.60
C ALA A 229 -14.16 0.34 -13.81
N THR A 230 -14.10 -0.98 -13.63
CA THR A 230 -14.24 -1.94 -14.75
C THR A 230 -15.22 -3.05 -14.41
N ASP A 231 -16.13 -3.35 -15.36
CA ASP A 231 -17.00 -4.51 -15.31
C ASP A 231 -16.31 -5.71 -15.95
N LEU A 232 -16.40 -6.87 -15.30
CA LEU A 232 -15.92 -8.13 -15.87
C LEU A 232 -16.81 -8.55 -17.06
N LYS A 233 -16.23 -8.61 -18.25
CA LYS A 233 -16.96 -8.99 -19.48
C LYS A 233 -16.94 -10.50 -19.69
N ALA A 234 -18.03 -11.06 -20.16
CA ALA A 234 -18.15 -12.48 -20.50
C ALA A 234 -17.56 -12.76 -21.89
N ASP A 235 -16.28 -12.53 -22.08
CA ASP A 235 -15.57 -12.71 -23.36
C ASP A 235 -14.55 -13.90 -23.32
N GLY A 236 -14.47 -14.61 -22.17
CA GLY A 236 -13.60 -15.75 -21.98
C GLY A 236 -12.14 -15.38 -21.72
N SER A 237 -11.80 -14.10 -21.75
CA SER A 237 -10.42 -13.62 -21.55
C SER A 237 -10.29 -12.59 -20.43
N ASP A 238 -11.37 -11.88 -20.13
CA ASP A 238 -11.35 -10.79 -19.14
C ASP A 238 -11.09 -11.31 -17.72
N LEU A 239 -10.33 -10.57 -16.95
CA LEU A 239 -9.79 -10.98 -15.65
C LEU A 239 -10.12 -9.96 -14.57
N VAL A 240 -10.33 -10.47 -13.37
CA VAL A 240 -10.44 -9.65 -12.16
C VAL A 240 -9.65 -10.28 -11.02
N THR A 241 -9.03 -9.47 -10.18
CA THR A 241 -8.40 -9.91 -8.94
C THR A 241 -9.45 -9.95 -7.83
N VAL A 242 -9.55 -11.09 -7.15
CA VAL A 242 -10.29 -11.21 -5.89
C VAL A 242 -9.30 -11.33 -4.76
N VAL A 243 -9.46 -10.51 -3.73
CA VAL A 243 -8.54 -10.46 -2.59
C VAL A 243 -9.25 -10.91 -1.33
N ALA A 244 -8.66 -11.87 -0.63
CA ALA A 244 -9.04 -12.25 0.71
C ALA A 244 -8.08 -11.65 1.73
N ALA A 245 -8.57 -11.15 2.85
CA ALA A 245 -7.74 -10.68 3.96
C ALA A 245 -8.16 -11.32 5.27
N VAL A 246 -7.17 -11.80 6.03
CA VAL A 246 -7.40 -12.28 7.39
C VAL A 246 -7.55 -11.08 8.32
N ALA A 247 -8.66 -10.98 9.02
CA ALA A 247 -9.02 -9.84 9.86
C ALA A 247 -9.49 -10.26 11.26
N ASP A 248 -9.46 -9.32 12.18
CA ASP A 248 -10.11 -9.47 13.48
C ASP A 248 -11.64 -9.27 13.39
N LYS A 249 -12.34 -9.38 14.51
CA LYS A 249 -13.80 -9.21 14.59
C LYS A 249 -14.31 -7.84 14.10
N ASN A 250 -13.43 -6.82 14.11
CA ASN A 250 -13.77 -5.46 13.72
C ASN A 250 -13.34 -5.14 12.26
N GLY A 251 -12.79 -6.13 11.53
CA GLY A 251 -12.34 -5.95 10.15
C GLY A 251 -10.92 -5.39 10.03
N ASN A 252 -10.14 -5.28 11.11
CA ASN A 252 -8.75 -4.85 11.04
C ASN A 252 -7.88 -5.98 10.50
N ILE A 253 -7.17 -5.74 9.40
CA ILE A 253 -6.37 -6.76 8.71
C ILE A 253 -5.16 -7.16 9.55
N LYS A 254 -4.99 -8.48 9.77
CA LYS A 254 -3.89 -9.06 10.52
C LYS A 254 -2.65 -9.21 9.63
N ARG A 255 -1.82 -8.17 9.55
CA ARG A 255 -0.66 -8.11 8.64
C ARG A 255 0.37 -9.22 8.82
N LEU A 256 0.60 -9.65 10.06
CA LEU A 256 1.57 -10.69 10.39
C LEU A 256 1.01 -12.13 10.30
N ASN A 257 -0.17 -12.29 9.71
CA ASN A 257 -0.77 -13.60 9.51
C ASN A 257 -0.09 -14.34 8.34
N ASN A 258 0.12 -15.64 8.49
CA ASN A 258 0.76 -16.51 7.51
C ASN A 258 -0.09 -17.74 7.13
N TYR A 259 -1.41 -17.64 7.28
CA TYR A 259 -2.32 -18.73 6.88
C TYR A 259 -2.30 -18.95 5.36
N ASN A 260 -2.88 -20.05 4.94
CA ASN A 260 -3.20 -20.32 3.54
C ASN A 260 -4.72 -20.15 3.33
N ILE A 261 -5.10 -19.50 2.25
CA ILE A 261 -6.48 -19.32 1.86
C ILE A 261 -6.79 -20.25 0.69
N ARG A 262 -7.83 -21.05 0.84
CA ARG A 262 -8.44 -21.80 -0.27
C ARG A 262 -9.61 -21.00 -0.81
N PHE A 263 -9.58 -20.77 -2.12
CA PHE A 263 -10.70 -20.20 -2.86
C PHE A 263 -11.47 -21.32 -3.55
N SER A 264 -12.81 -21.17 -3.58
CA SER A 264 -13.70 -21.95 -4.41
C SER A 264 -14.57 -21.03 -5.26
N ILE A 265 -15.01 -21.53 -6.41
CA ILE A 265 -15.76 -20.76 -7.39
C ILE A 265 -16.97 -21.57 -7.89
N GLU A 266 -18.07 -20.88 -8.05
CA GLU A 266 -19.29 -21.38 -8.68
C GLU A 266 -19.74 -20.40 -9.75
N GLY A 267 -20.38 -20.91 -10.84
CA GLY A 267 -20.95 -20.09 -11.90
C GLY A 267 -20.02 -19.88 -13.10
N GLU A 268 -20.16 -18.74 -13.78
CA GLU A 268 -19.58 -18.49 -15.11
C GLU A 268 -18.18 -17.88 -15.06
N GLY A 269 -17.30 -18.48 -14.26
CA GLY A 269 -15.89 -18.08 -14.11
C GLY A 269 -14.99 -19.25 -13.76
N ARG A 270 -13.68 -19.02 -13.83
CA ARG A 270 -12.65 -19.98 -13.40
C ARG A 270 -11.55 -19.29 -12.61
N LEU A 271 -11.04 -19.97 -11.61
CA LEU A 271 -9.82 -19.55 -10.91
C LEU A 271 -8.60 -19.84 -11.79
N LEU A 272 -7.66 -18.92 -11.86
CA LEU A 272 -6.40 -19.12 -12.55
C LEU A 272 -5.32 -19.58 -11.58
N GLY A 273 -4.52 -20.52 -12.05
CA GLY A 273 -3.47 -21.16 -11.27
C GLY A 273 -3.99 -22.26 -10.34
N GLY A 274 -3.07 -22.95 -9.71
CA GLY A 274 -3.36 -24.08 -8.83
C GLY A 274 -2.27 -24.30 -7.79
N PRO A 275 -2.27 -25.45 -7.09
CA PRO A 275 -1.31 -25.73 -6.01
C PRO A 275 0.15 -25.67 -6.45
N GLY A 276 0.46 -26.09 -7.66
CA GLY A 276 1.83 -26.14 -8.18
C GLY A 276 2.50 -24.76 -8.33
N VAL A 277 1.70 -23.68 -8.37
CA VAL A 277 2.19 -22.29 -8.42
C VAL A 277 1.74 -21.49 -7.19
N LEU A 278 1.28 -22.16 -6.14
CA LEU A 278 0.78 -21.55 -4.90
C LEU A 278 -0.31 -20.48 -5.13
N ALA A 279 -1.10 -20.64 -6.20
CA ALA A 279 -2.19 -19.72 -6.50
C ALA A 279 -3.48 -20.09 -5.77
N ASN A 280 -3.70 -21.39 -5.51
CA ASN A 280 -4.83 -21.86 -4.73
C ASN A 280 -4.54 -23.28 -4.18
N PRO A 281 -4.33 -23.45 -2.87
CA PRO A 281 -4.40 -22.44 -1.80
C PRO A 281 -3.33 -21.34 -1.96
N ALA A 282 -3.72 -20.10 -1.69
CA ALA A 282 -2.83 -18.94 -1.75
C ALA A 282 -2.27 -18.62 -0.36
N PRO A 283 -0.95 -18.48 -0.21
CA PRO A 283 -0.37 -18.05 1.07
C PRO A 283 -0.74 -16.58 1.35
N VAL A 284 -1.13 -16.32 2.59
CA VAL A 284 -1.35 -14.93 3.05
C VAL A 284 -0.01 -14.22 3.12
N LYS A 285 0.10 -13.10 2.42
CA LYS A 285 1.28 -12.23 2.39
C LYS A 285 0.88 -10.82 2.82
N TRP A 286 1.45 -10.36 3.93
CA TRP A 286 1.10 -9.07 4.52
C TRP A 286 -0.41 -8.90 4.74
N GLY A 287 -1.03 -9.96 5.30
CA GLY A 287 -2.43 -10.00 5.68
C GLY A 287 -3.43 -10.30 4.55
N THR A 288 -2.99 -10.40 3.29
CA THR A 288 -3.87 -10.64 2.13
C THR A 288 -3.43 -11.82 1.29
N ALA A 289 -4.37 -12.45 0.61
CA ALA A 289 -4.16 -13.48 -0.39
C ALA A 289 -5.01 -13.16 -1.63
N PRO A 290 -4.41 -12.84 -2.77
CA PRO A 290 -5.13 -12.58 -4.01
C PRO A 290 -5.33 -13.87 -4.83
N VAL A 291 -6.37 -13.88 -5.66
CA VAL A 291 -6.58 -14.87 -6.71
C VAL A 291 -7.10 -14.20 -7.97
N LEU A 292 -6.70 -14.70 -9.14
CA LEU A 292 -7.23 -14.23 -10.43
C LEU A 292 -8.46 -15.06 -10.81
N VAL A 293 -9.50 -14.36 -11.21
CA VAL A 293 -10.75 -14.92 -11.72
C VAL A 293 -10.92 -14.50 -13.17
N GLN A 294 -11.07 -15.48 -14.05
CA GLN A 294 -11.32 -15.27 -15.49
C GLN A 294 -12.77 -15.56 -15.81
N SER A 295 -13.38 -14.72 -16.64
CA SER A 295 -14.73 -14.94 -17.16
C SER A 295 -14.79 -16.13 -18.09
N THR A 296 -16.02 -16.69 -18.27
CA THR A 296 -16.35 -17.58 -19.39
C THR A 296 -16.96 -16.76 -20.55
N LEU A 297 -17.27 -17.41 -21.65
CA LEU A 297 -17.98 -16.81 -22.79
C LEU A 297 -19.49 -16.61 -22.50
N LYS A 298 -19.98 -17.15 -21.39
CA LYS A 298 -21.39 -17.12 -21.04
C LYS A 298 -21.64 -16.07 -19.95
N PRO A 299 -22.52 -15.09 -20.19
CA PRO A 299 -22.91 -14.16 -19.14
C PRO A 299 -23.61 -14.87 -17.98
N GLY A 300 -23.24 -14.49 -16.74
CA GLY A 300 -23.83 -15.11 -15.57
C GLY A 300 -23.21 -14.59 -14.26
N LYS A 301 -23.66 -15.17 -13.16
CA LYS A 301 -23.11 -14.85 -11.83
C LYS A 301 -21.88 -15.69 -11.55
N ILE A 302 -20.92 -15.10 -10.87
CA ILE A 302 -19.75 -15.77 -10.31
C ILE A 302 -19.82 -15.60 -8.80
N ARG A 303 -19.72 -16.71 -8.06
CA ARG A 303 -19.63 -16.71 -6.60
C ARG A 303 -18.26 -17.22 -6.19
N ILE A 304 -17.54 -16.43 -5.41
CA ILE A 304 -16.24 -16.80 -4.82
C ILE A 304 -16.44 -16.99 -3.33
N THR A 305 -15.88 -18.08 -2.82
CA THR A 305 -15.81 -18.36 -1.38
C THR A 305 -14.36 -18.54 -0.98
N ALA A 306 -13.96 -17.98 0.16
CA ALA A 306 -12.62 -18.12 0.73
C ALA A 306 -12.69 -18.80 2.09
N SER A 307 -11.74 -19.69 2.37
CA SER A 307 -11.61 -20.37 3.66
C SER A 307 -10.16 -20.46 4.08
N VAL A 308 -9.89 -20.33 5.39
CA VAL A 308 -8.55 -20.56 5.94
C VAL A 308 -8.28 -22.05 6.00
N LEU A 309 -7.08 -22.46 5.55
CA LEU A 309 -6.56 -23.80 5.78
C LEU A 309 -5.63 -23.77 6.99
N PHE A 310 -5.98 -24.57 7.99
CA PHE A 310 -5.07 -24.93 9.05
C PHE A 310 -4.48 -26.30 8.74
N GLU A 311 -3.25 -26.58 9.16
CA GLU A 311 -2.73 -27.95 9.12
C GLU A 311 -3.67 -28.86 9.91
N GLY A 312 -4.37 -29.76 9.21
CA GLY A 312 -5.30 -30.74 9.76
C GLY A 312 -6.75 -30.29 9.93
N SER A 313 -7.13 -29.06 9.62
CA SER A 313 -8.55 -28.64 9.67
C SER A 313 -8.91 -27.54 8.68
N GLN A 314 -10.17 -27.55 8.25
CA GLN A 314 -10.78 -26.41 7.55
C GLN A 314 -11.65 -25.66 8.57
N MET A 315 -11.40 -24.38 8.79
CA MET A 315 -12.36 -23.52 9.45
C MET A 315 -13.22 -22.84 8.40
N PRO A 316 -14.53 -23.09 8.37
CA PRO A 316 -15.42 -22.30 7.54
C PRO A 316 -15.47 -20.88 8.10
N VAL A 317 -15.39 -19.88 7.23
CA VAL A 317 -15.63 -18.49 7.56
C VAL A 317 -16.91 -18.10 6.85
N SER A 318 -17.82 -17.64 7.62
CA SER A 318 -19.12 -17.11 7.15
C SER A 318 -19.02 -15.65 6.77
#